data_61b27c1d76312e7a5c3f55c3a88afd4a
#
_entry.id   61b27c1d76312e7a5c3f55c3a88afd4a
#
_cell.length_a   1.000
_cell.length_b   1.000
_cell.length_c   1.000
_cell.angle_alpha   90.00
_cell.angle_beta   90.00
_cell.angle_gamma   90.00
#
_symmetry.space_group_name_H-M   'P 1'
#
loop_
_entity.id
_entity.type
_entity.pdbx_description
1 polymer ?
#
loop_
_entity_poly.entity_id
_entity_poly.type
_entity_poly.pdbx_seq_one_letter_code
_entity_poly.pdbx_strand_id
1 'polypeptide(L)'
;MHTHKQSSIYLIALGAFALGMASYVTAGLIPMIEASFTVSVAVAAQLVTAFTLAYGLGSPIFVALTPAHRQRTGLLLALGLFVIANAASALAEDFTVLMIWRAIAGIGAGVYLAMGIGASAAVSTPERRGKAIAIIMGGMASGVVLGVPLSLLIAEQMGWQAALWL
;
A
#
# COMPACT_ATOMS: atom_id res chain seq x y z
N MET A 1 5.81 26.10 -16.22
CA MET A 1 5.10 24.79 -16.38
C MET A 1 5.94 23.57 -15.98
N HIS A 2 7.29 23.61 -15.96
CA HIS A 2 8.13 22.46 -15.57
C HIS A 2 8.09 22.09 -14.07
N THR A 3 7.95 23.06 -13.18
CA THR A 3 7.93 22.85 -11.73
C THR A 3 6.69 22.07 -11.26
N HIS A 4 5.51 22.33 -11.81
CA HIS A 4 4.28 21.64 -11.45
C HIS A 4 4.27 20.14 -11.81
N LYS A 5 4.93 19.75 -12.91
CA LYS A 5 5.02 18.34 -13.34
C LYS A 5 5.95 17.53 -12.44
N GLN A 6 7.06 18.13 -12.00
CA GLN A 6 7.98 17.46 -11.07
C GLN A 6 7.36 17.29 -9.67
N SER A 7 6.67 18.30 -9.15
CA SER A 7 5.96 18.19 -7.87
C SER A 7 4.97 17.05 -7.83
N SER A 8 4.26 16.77 -8.94
CA SER A 8 3.31 15.66 -9.02
C SER A 8 4.00 14.29 -8.87
N ILE A 9 5.19 14.10 -9.44
CA ILE A 9 5.94 12.83 -9.32
C ILE A 9 6.36 12.61 -7.87
N TYR A 10 6.85 13.64 -7.19
CA TYR A 10 7.23 13.53 -5.77
C TYR A 10 6.05 13.29 -4.85
N LEU A 11 4.88 13.87 -5.12
CA LEU A 11 3.65 13.59 -4.38
C LEU A 11 3.20 12.13 -4.55
N ILE A 12 3.29 11.59 -5.77
CA ILE A 12 3.00 10.18 -6.01
C ILE A 12 4.03 9.28 -5.30
N ALA A 13 5.31 9.67 -5.30
CA ALA A 13 6.35 8.94 -4.59
C ALA A 13 6.17 8.96 -3.07
N LEU A 14 5.66 10.07 -2.51
CA LEU A 14 5.32 10.15 -1.09
C LEU A 14 4.17 9.18 -0.74
N GLY A 15 3.13 9.11 -1.57
CA GLY A 15 2.08 8.11 -1.41
C GLY A 15 2.62 6.68 -1.56
N ALA A 16 3.53 6.43 -2.51
CA ALA A 16 4.18 5.13 -2.66
C ALA A 16 5.05 4.77 -1.44
N PHE A 17 5.70 5.76 -0.80
CA PHE A 17 6.40 5.60 0.46
C PHE A 17 5.44 5.13 1.57
N ALA A 18 4.30 5.81 1.75
CA ALA A 18 3.29 5.41 2.72
C ALA A 18 2.74 3.99 2.44
N LEU A 19 2.51 3.66 1.16
CA LEU A 19 2.14 2.30 0.77
C LEU A 19 3.23 1.28 1.15
N GLY A 20 4.50 1.60 0.91
CA GLY A 20 5.63 0.76 1.26
C GLY A 20 5.68 0.49 2.76
N MET A 21 5.50 1.52 3.58
CA MET A 21 5.43 1.37 5.04
C MET A 21 4.33 0.40 5.46
N ALA A 22 3.10 0.62 5.04
CA ALA A 22 1.94 -0.12 5.53
C ALA A 22 1.77 -1.53 4.89
N SER A 23 2.30 -1.77 3.68
CA SER A 23 2.09 -3.03 2.96
C SER A 23 2.82 -4.21 3.59
N TYR A 24 4.05 -4.00 4.04
CA TYR A 24 4.93 -5.06 4.55
C TYR A 24 4.93 -5.18 6.08
N VAL A 25 4.29 -4.26 6.79
CA VAL A 25 4.13 -4.29 8.25
C VAL A 25 3.56 -5.62 8.72
N THR A 26 2.50 -6.10 8.07
CA THR A 26 1.81 -7.34 8.46
C THR A 26 2.72 -8.55 8.48
N ALA A 27 3.72 -8.63 7.59
CA ALA A 27 4.67 -9.74 7.58
C ALA A 27 5.53 -9.79 8.86
N GLY A 28 5.91 -8.63 9.38
CA GLY A 28 6.61 -8.51 10.65
C GLY A 28 5.73 -8.78 11.88
N LEU A 29 4.42 -8.58 11.74
CA LEU A 29 3.44 -8.72 12.84
C LEU A 29 2.86 -10.13 12.96
N ILE A 30 3.21 -11.08 12.08
CA ILE A 30 2.66 -12.45 12.08
C ILE A 30 2.69 -13.09 13.47
N PRO A 31 3.80 -13.09 14.26
CA PRO A 31 3.83 -13.72 15.58
C PRO A 31 2.84 -13.09 16.58
N MET A 32 2.64 -11.77 16.51
CA MET A 32 1.72 -11.08 17.40
C MET A 32 0.25 -11.34 17.01
N ILE A 33 -0.03 -11.43 15.70
CA ILE A 33 -1.36 -11.75 15.16
C ILE A 33 -1.71 -13.21 15.48
N GLU A 34 -0.79 -14.14 15.33
CA GLU A 34 -0.94 -15.54 15.72
C GLU A 34 -1.39 -15.65 17.19
N ALA A 35 -0.69 -14.98 18.09
CA ALA A 35 -1.01 -14.98 19.51
C ALA A 35 -2.37 -14.31 19.80
N SER A 36 -2.69 -13.20 19.14
CA SER A 36 -3.92 -12.42 19.36
C SER A 36 -5.19 -13.14 18.93
N PHE A 37 -5.13 -13.84 17.79
CA PHE A 37 -6.29 -14.54 17.22
C PHE A 37 -6.27 -16.05 17.49
N THR A 38 -5.28 -16.55 18.20
CA THR A 38 -5.12 -17.98 18.53
C THR A 38 -5.16 -18.88 17.27
N VAL A 39 -4.54 -18.41 16.19
CA VAL A 39 -4.43 -19.12 14.91
C VAL A 39 -3.01 -19.64 14.72
N SER A 40 -2.77 -20.56 13.79
CA SER A 40 -1.41 -21.00 13.46
C SER A 40 -0.65 -19.94 12.66
N VAL A 41 0.69 -19.96 12.70
CA VAL A 41 1.58 -19.12 11.87
C VAL A 41 1.19 -19.19 10.38
N ALA A 42 0.89 -20.41 9.89
CA ALA A 42 0.49 -20.63 8.51
C ALA A 42 -0.83 -19.90 8.15
N VAL A 43 -1.78 -19.89 9.08
CA VAL A 43 -3.05 -19.15 8.91
C VAL A 43 -2.79 -17.65 8.99
N ALA A 44 -2.03 -17.16 9.96
CA ALA A 44 -1.68 -15.75 10.08
C ALA A 44 -0.94 -15.23 8.82
N ALA A 45 -0.05 -16.05 8.23
CA ALA A 45 0.66 -15.71 7.00
C ALA A 45 -0.27 -15.53 5.77
N GLN A 46 -1.47 -16.10 5.79
CA GLN A 46 -2.45 -15.90 4.72
C GLN A 46 -2.89 -14.43 4.57
N LEU A 47 -2.73 -13.61 5.60
CA LEU A 47 -2.96 -12.16 5.50
C LEU A 47 -2.06 -11.50 4.44
N VAL A 48 -0.79 -11.93 4.38
CA VAL A 48 0.16 -11.46 3.35
C VAL A 48 -0.25 -11.97 1.98
N THR A 49 -0.67 -13.23 1.89
CA THR A 49 -1.15 -13.84 0.64
C THR A 49 -2.41 -13.14 0.13
N ALA A 50 -3.40 -12.90 0.99
CA ALA A 50 -4.63 -12.19 0.64
C ALA A 50 -4.34 -10.77 0.11
N PHE A 51 -3.46 -10.03 0.78
CA PHE A 51 -3.01 -8.72 0.33
C PHE A 51 -2.32 -8.81 -1.04
N THR A 52 -1.36 -9.72 -1.20
CA THR A 52 -0.54 -9.82 -2.42
C THR A 52 -1.35 -10.28 -3.63
N LEU A 53 -2.25 -11.26 -3.43
CA LEU A 53 -3.17 -11.71 -4.49
C LEU A 53 -4.12 -10.59 -4.92
N ALA A 54 -4.71 -9.88 -3.98
CA ALA A 54 -5.60 -8.76 -4.25
C ALA A 54 -4.85 -7.60 -4.93
N TYR A 55 -3.61 -7.34 -4.52
CA TYR A 55 -2.71 -6.38 -5.15
C TYR A 55 -2.42 -6.76 -6.61
N GLY A 56 -2.02 -8.01 -6.87
CA GLY A 56 -1.62 -8.46 -8.19
C GLY A 56 -2.79 -8.67 -9.16
N LEU A 57 -3.89 -9.27 -8.70
CA LEU A 57 -5.05 -9.61 -9.53
C LEU A 57 -6.10 -8.49 -9.57
N GLY A 58 -6.31 -7.80 -8.45
CA GLY A 58 -7.32 -6.75 -8.34
C GLY A 58 -6.90 -5.48 -9.08
N SER A 59 -5.64 -5.06 -8.97
CA SER A 59 -5.21 -3.80 -9.54
C SER A 59 -5.38 -3.67 -11.07
N PRO A 60 -5.06 -4.65 -11.92
CA PRO A 60 -5.29 -4.56 -13.36
C PRO A 60 -6.76 -4.35 -13.72
N ILE A 61 -7.67 -5.04 -13.00
CA ILE A 61 -9.11 -4.94 -13.23
C ILE A 61 -9.59 -3.52 -12.96
N PHE A 62 -9.26 -2.96 -11.79
CA PHE A 62 -9.69 -1.61 -11.42
C PHE A 62 -9.02 -0.52 -12.25
N VAL A 63 -7.75 -0.71 -12.65
CA VAL A 63 -7.07 0.22 -13.57
C VAL A 63 -7.74 0.23 -14.93
N ALA A 64 -8.10 -0.95 -15.48
CA ALA A 64 -8.80 -1.05 -16.76
C ALA A 64 -10.20 -0.40 -16.74
N LEU A 65 -10.88 -0.44 -15.59
CA LEU A 65 -12.19 0.19 -15.41
C LEU A 65 -12.11 1.71 -15.19
N THR A 66 -10.91 2.27 -14.94
CA THR A 66 -10.74 3.69 -14.66
C THR A 66 -10.42 4.46 -15.95
N PRO A 67 -11.30 5.34 -16.44
CA PRO A 67 -11.04 6.14 -17.64
C PRO A 67 -9.80 7.03 -17.48
N ALA A 68 -9.00 7.16 -18.54
CA ALA A 68 -7.74 7.92 -18.52
C ALA A 68 -7.93 9.39 -18.07
N HIS A 69 -9.08 10.02 -18.40
CA HIS A 69 -9.38 11.39 -17.97
C HIS A 69 -9.67 11.54 -16.47
N ARG A 70 -9.91 10.43 -15.74
CA ARG A 70 -10.18 10.38 -14.29
C ARG A 70 -9.01 9.87 -13.48
N GLN A 71 -7.81 9.83 -14.05
CA GLN A 71 -6.62 9.25 -13.41
C GLN A 71 -6.32 9.87 -12.02
N ARG A 72 -6.47 11.19 -11.88
CA ARG A 72 -6.29 11.87 -10.58
C ARG A 72 -7.32 11.39 -9.54
N THR A 73 -8.58 11.29 -9.94
CA THR A 73 -9.65 10.78 -9.06
C THR A 73 -9.39 9.32 -8.69
N GLY A 74 -8.97 8.49 -9.64
CA GLY A 74 -8.61 7.09 -9.41
C GLY A 74 -7.47 6.94 -8.40
N LEU A 75 -6.42 7.75 -8.49
CA LEU A 75 -5.32 7.78 -7.52
C LEU A 75 -5.79 8.15 -6.11
N LEU A 76 -6.61 9.19 -5.99
CA LEU A 76 -7.14 9.62 -4.68
C LEU A 76 -8.09 8.58 -4.07
N LEU A 77 -8.94 7.95 -4.89
CA LEU A 77 -9.84 6.89 -4.43
C LEU A 77 -9.04 5.64 -4.00
N ALA A 78 -8.03 5.26 -4.75
CA ALA A 78 -7.18 4.12 -4.42
C ALA A 78 -6.40 4.35 -3.12
N LEU A 79 -5.84 5.55 -2.94
CA LEU A 79 -5.16 5.93 -1.70
C LEU A 79 -6.14 5.99 -0.53
N GLY A 80 -7.32 6.60 -0.71
CA GLY A 80 -8.37 6.65 0.31
C GLY A 80 -8.85 5.25 0.72
N LEU A 81 -9.07 4.35 -0.26
CA LEU A 81 -9.42 2.96 -0.01
C LEU A 81 -8.34 2.25 0.80
N PHE A 82 -7.07 2.47 0.45
CA PHE A 82 -5.93 1.90 1.17
C PHE A 82 -5.88 2.37 2.63
N VAL A 83 -6.02 3.67 2.88
CA VAL A 83 -6.02 4.26 4.22
C VAL A 83 -7.19 3.71 5.06
N ILE A 84 -8.41 3.71 4.50
CA ILE A 84 -9.60 3.19 5.18
C ILE A 84 -9.43 1.71 5.50
N ALA A 85 -8.93 0.92 4.57
CA ALA A 85 -8.73 -0.51 4.77
C ALA A 85 -7.67 -0.82 5.84
N ASN A 86 -6.58 -0.03 5.92
CA ASN A 86 -5.60 -0.17 7.00
C ASN A 86 -6.17 0.23 8.35
N ALA A 87 -6.91 1.34 8.43
CA ALA A 87 -7.60 1.75 9.65
C ALA A 87 -8.62 0.69 10.13
N ALA A 88 -9.42 0.16 9.21
CA ALA A 88 -10.37 -0.92 9.52
C ALA A 88 -9.67 -2.23 9.90
N SER A 89 -8.50 -2.54 9.32
CA SER A 89 -7.66 -3.66 9.73
C SER A 89 -7.19 -3.52 11.18
N ALA A 90 -6.83 -2.30 11.62
CA ALA A 90 -6.41 -2.03 13.00
C ALA A 90 -7.55 -2.20 14.02
N LEU A 91 -8.79 -2.06 13.57
CA LEU A 91 -10.00 -2.20 14.41
C LEU A 91 -10.64 -3.60 14.31
N ALA A 92 -10.03 -4.53 13.56
CA ALA A 92 -10.59 -5.85 13.37
C ALA A 92 -10.48 -6.70 14.65
N GLU A 93 -11.62 -7.20 15.14
CA GLU A 93 -11.72 -8.10 16.29
C GLU A 93 -11.73 -9.57 15.87
N ASP A 94 -11.99 -9.86 14.60
CA ASP A 94 -12.03 -11.20 14.02
C ASP A 94 -10.99 -11.34 12.90
N PHE A 95 -10.36 -12.53 12.84
CA PHE A 95 -9.32 -12.80 11.84
C PHE A 95 -9.83 -12.75 10.40
N THR A 96 -11.07 -13.20 10.16
CA THR A 96 -11.68 -13.16 8.82
C THR A 96 -11.93 -11.71 8.38
N VAL A 97 -12.40 -10.88 9.29
CA VAL A 97 -12.59 -9.43 9.04
C VAL A 97 -11.24 -8.77 8.71
N LEU A 98 -10.21 -9.09 9.50
CA LEU A 98 -8.85 -8.61 9.22
C LEU A 98 -8.37 -9.04 7.82
N MET A 99 -8.60 -10.30 7.44
CA MET A 99 -8.22 -10.82 6.13
C MET A 99 -8.93 -10.09 4.99
N ILE A 100 -10.22 -9.81 5.12
CA ILE A 100 -11.00 -9.07 4.13
C ILE A 100 -10.43 -7.66 3.95
N TRP A 101 -10.17 -6.94 5.03
CA TRP A 101 -9.60 -5.60 4.96
C TRP A 101 -8.18 -5.59 4.40
N ARG A 102 -7.37 -6.62 4.68
CA ARG A 102 -6.05 -6.77 4.05
C ARG A 102 -6.14 -6.99 2.55
N ALA A 103 -7.11 -7.76 2.07
CA ALA A 103 -7.36 -7.90 0.63
C ALA A 103 -7.80 -6.57 0.00
N ILE A 104 -8.71 -5.84 0.63
CA ILE A 104 -9.16 -4.52 0.15
C ILE A 104 -7.97 -3.52 0.14
N ALA A 105 -7.12 -3.52 1.16
CA ALA A 105 -5.90 -2.71 1.18
C ALA A 105 -4.96 -3.07 0.02
N GLY A 106 -4.82 -4.36 -0.30
CA GLY A 106 -4.04 -4.83 -1.44
C GLY A 106 -4.53 -4.24 -2.78
N ILE A 107 -5.84 -4.24 -3.02
CA ILE A 107 -6.43 -3.61 -4.22
C ILE A 107 -6.07 -2.12 -4.26
N GLY A 108 -6.31 -1.39 -3.19
CA GLY A 108 -6.01 0.05 -3.10
C GLY A 108 -4.54 0.36 -3.40
N ALA A 109 -3.63 -0.39 -2.78
CA ALA A 109 -2.18 -0.26 -2.98
C ALA A 109 -1.77 -0.51 -4.44
N GLY A 110 -2.26 -1.61 -5.03
CA GLY A 110 -1.94 -2.00 -6.40
C GLY A 110 -2.47 -1.01 -7.43
N VAL A 111 -3.70 -0.55 -7.29
CA VAL A 111 -4.30 0.47 -8.16
C VAL A 111 -3.54 1.78 -8.06
N TYR A 112 -3.22 2.24 -6.84
CA TYR A 112 -2.46 3.47 -6.64
C TYR A 112 -1.10 3.42 -7.32
N LEU A 113 -0.34 2.33 -7.12
CA LEU A 113 1.00 2.20 -7.68
C LEU A 113 0.96 2.10 -9.21
N ALA A 114 0.08 1.28 -9.78
CA ALA A 114 -0.06 1.12 -11.22
C ALA A 114 -0.46 2.43 -11.91
N MET A 115 -1.47 3.13 -11.36
CA MET A 115 -1.90 4.43 -11.88
C MET A 115 -0.86 5.53 -11.67
N GLY A 116 -0.15 5.51 -10.54
CA GLY A 116 0.92 6.45 -10.24
C GLY A 116 2.09 6.35 -11.21
N ILE A 117 2.52 5.13 -11.52
CA ILE A 117 3.55 4.86 -12.55
C ILE A 117 3.06 5.34 -13.91
N GLY A 118 1.82 5.00 -14.31
CA GLY A 118 1.24 5.44 -15.58
C GLY A 118 1.14 6.97 -15.68
N ALA A 119 0.66 7.64 -14.62
CA ALA A 119 0.57 9.09 -14.57
C ALA A 119 1.94 9.77 -14.69
N SER A 120 2.94 9.26 -13.99
CA SER A 120 4.30 9.80 -14.01
C SER A 120 4.95 9.64 -15.39
N ALA A 121 4.75 8.50 -16.04
CA ALA A 121 5.22 8.25 -17.39
C ALA A 121 4.55 9.17 -18.43
N ALA A 122 3.24 9.44 -18.28
CA ALA A 122 2.48 10.29 -19.18
C ALA A 122 2.92 11.77 -19.15
N VAL A 123 3.34 12.28 -17.96
CA VAL A 123 3.80 13.67 -17.81
C VAL A 123 5.30 13.85 -18.07
N SER A 124 6.04 12.76 -18.25
CA SER A 124 7.50 12.75 -18.48
C SER A 124 7.85 12.62 -19.95
N THR A 125 8.95 13.24 -20.36
CA THR A 125 9.51 12.97 -21.70
C THR A 125 10.05 11.54 -21.78
N PRO A 126 10.14 10.93 -22.96
CA PRO A 126 10.63 9.56 -23.13
C PRO A 126 11.93 9.27 -22.37
N GLU A 127 12.88 10.23 -22.42
CA GLU A 127 14.21 10.11 -21.79
C GLU A 127 14.15 10.17 -20.27
N ARG A 128 13.09 10.73 -19.69
CA ARG A 128 12.90 10.92 -18.24
C ARG A 128 11.91 9.96 -17.61
N ARG A 129 11.20 9.14 -18.39
CA ARG A 129 10.22 8.17 -17.88
C ARG A 129 10.83 7.20 -16.88
N GLY A 130 12.00 6.63 -17.21
CA GLY A 130 12.71 5.73 -16.30
C GLY A 130 13.05 6.39 -14.95
N LYS A 131 13.50 7.65 -14.97
CA LYS A 131 13.79 8.41 -13.75
C LYS A 131 12.53 8.67 -12.93
N ALA A 132 11.40 9.01 -13.55
CA ALA A 132 10.14 9.24 -12.86
C ALA A 132 9.64 7.95 -12.17
N ILE A 133 9.71 6.81 -12.85
CA ILE A 133 9.36 5.50 -12.28
C ILE A 133 10.31 5.15 -11.13
N ALA A 134 11.62 5.37 -11.30
CA ALA A 134 12.61 5.10 -10.26
C ALA A 134 12.38 5.92 -8.99
N ILE A 135 11.92 7.17 -9.08
CA ILE A 135 11.57 8.00 -7.94
C ILE A 135 10.40 7.39 -7.16
N ILE A 136 9.35 6.92 -7.85
CA ILE A 136 8.18 6.30 -7.21
C ILE A 136 8.57 4.98 -6.55
N MET A 137 9.29 4.12 -7.26
CA MET A 137 9.75 2.83 -6.74
C MET A 137 10.74 3.00 -5.58
N GLY A 138 11.60 4.01 -5.66
CA GLY A 138 12.51 4.39 -4.59
C GLY A 138 11.76 4.88 -3.34
N GLY A 139 10.68 5.65 -3.53
CA GLY A 139 9.77 6.03 -2.44
C GLY A 139 9.19 4.80 -1.75
N MET A 140 8.61 3.88 -2.52
CA MET A 140 8.05 2.65 -1.99
C MET A 140 9.11 1.79 -1.27
N ALA A 141 10.28 1.58 -1.86
CA ALA A 141 11.36 0.81 -1.25
C ALA A 141 11.85 1.43 0.07
N SER A 142 11.99 2.76 0.11
CA SER A 142 12.34 3.50 1.33
C SER A 142 11.27 3.33 2.42
N GLY A 143 9.99 3.34 2.03
CA GLY A 143 8.88 3.07 2.93
C GLY A 143 8.96 1.67 3.56
N VAL A 144 9.28 0.64 2.76
CA VAL A 144 9.48 -0.73 3.27
C VAL A 144 10.64 -0.80 4.25
N VAL A 145 11.80 -0.23 3.88
CA VAL A 145 13.02 -0.27 4.70
C VAL A 145 12.84 0.42 6.05
N LEU A 146 12.14 1.53 6.08
CA LEU A 146 11.89 2.30 7.31
C LEU A 146 10.64 1.83 8.05
N GLY A 147 9.59 1.46 7.30
CA GLY A 147 8.29 1.13 7.85
C GLY A 147 8.29 -0.15 8.68
N VAL A 148 8.95 -1.20 8.21
CA VAL A 148 8.96 -2.49 8.93
C VAL A 148 9.60 -2.37 10.32
N PRO A 149 10.83 -1.81 10.48
CA PRO A 149 11.42 -1.63 11.81
C PRO A 149 10.60 -0.73 12.73
N LEU A 150 10.09 0.40 12.20
CA LEU A 150 9.27 1.33 12.99
C LEU A 150 7.97 0.67 13.47
N SER A 151 7.35 -0.09 12.61
CA SER A 151 6.11 -0.80 12.94
C SER A 151 6.31 -1.85 14.03
N LEU A 152 7.43 -2.58 13.97
CA LEU A 152 7.77 -3.57 15.00
C LEU A 152 8.00 -2.88 16.35
N LEU A 153 8.74 -1.78 16.39
CA LEU A 153 8.96 -1.02 17.63
C LEU A 153 7.64 -0.51 18.23
N ILE A 154 6.71 -0.03 17.39
CA ILE A 154 5.40 0.41 17.86
C ILE A 154 4.57 -0.77 18.34
N ALA A 155 4.59 -1.88 17.60
CA ALA A 155 3.82 -3.06 17.95
C ALA A 155 4.28 -3.69 19.27
N GLU A 156 5.57 -3.68 19.57
CA GLU A 156 6.12 -4.17 20.83
C GLU A 156 5.66 -3.34 22.04
N GLN A 157 5.44 -2.05 21.86
CA GLN A 157 5.05 -1.16 22.95
C GLN A 157 3.54 -0.96 23.07
N MET A 158 2.82 -0.92 21.96
CA MET A 158 1.41 -0.50 21.89
C MET A 158 0.48 -1.57 21.28
N GLY A 159 1.02 -2.73 20.90
CA GLY A 159 0.27 -3.78 20.20
C GLY A 159 0.30 -3.66 18.69
N TRP A 160 0.01 -4.78 18.01
CA TRP A 160 0.08 -4.86 16.54
C TRP A 160 -0.92 -3.93 15.83
N GLN A 161 -2.06 -3.64 16.46
CA GLN A 161 -3.05 -2.71 15.93
C GLN A 161 -2.48 -1.29 15.75
N ALA A 162 -1.67 -0.84 16.71
CA ALA A 162 -1.04 0.47 16.65
C ALA A 162 -0.09 0.61 15.46
N ALA A 163 0.59 -0.47 15.06
CA ALA A 163 1.47 -0.48 13.91
C ALA A 163 0.73 -0.34 12.57
N LEU A 164 -0.56 -0.65 12.49
CA LEU A 164 -1.38 -0.48 11.29
C LEU A 164 -1.91 0.95 11.10
N TRP A 165 -1.73 1.82 12.09
CA TRP A 165 -2.06 3.24 12.01
C TRP A 165 -0.93 4.09 11.39
N LEU A 166 0.24 3.50 11.15
CA LEU A 166 1.36 4.13 10.44
C LEU A 166 1.06 4.30 8.95
#